data_a99c00bce92e487c3f5ee4b48199e396
#
_entry.id   a99c00bce92e487c3f5ee4b48199e396
#
_cell.length_a   1.000
_cell.length_b   1.000
_cell.length_c   1.000
_cell.angle_alpha   90.00
_cell.angle_beta   90.00
_cell.angle_gamma   90.00
#
_symmetry.space_group_name_H-M   'P 1'
#
loop_
_entity.id
_entity.type
_entity.pdbx_description
1 polymer ?
#
loop_
_entity_poly.entity_id
_entity_poly.type
_entity_poly.pdbx_seq_one_letter_code
_entity_poly.pdbx_strand_id
1 'polypeptide(L)'
;MKKRLADLQEWLKETQTDGVFINDPGSIAYFSGYESDPHERILALVVFPFADPFLFTPSLEKEDAKNSEWNFEVYSYLDNEDPWASIAEKIRRKQTPIHRFAIEKTFLTVDRYEKLERLFEQVEFIDATEKIQQMKLIKTPEEIERMIEAGKWADTALEIGFNAIKEGISEQEIVAEIEYQLKKQGIKEMSFETMVLAGDNAASPHGTPGSRKIQKDELVLFDLGVVYHGYTSDVTRTAVFGNPPKEAEEIYSVVLKAYQAAVAAVKPGITAGQLDKIARDVITEAGYGPYFTHRLGHGLGSSVHEYPSIMEGSELIIQEGMCFSIEPGVYVPGVAGVRIEDCVYVTKNGCEVFTHTPKTYTSIL
;
A
#
# COMPACT_ATOMS: atom_id res chain seq x y z
N MET A 1 14.56 -9.79 8.63
CA MET A 1 15.66 -8.81 8.49
C MET A 1 16.97 -9.39 7.98
N LYS A 2 17.74 -10.23 8.69
CA LYS A 2 19.07 -10.73 8.25
C LYS A 2 19.07 -11.35 6.85
N LYS A 3 18.05 -12.14 6.49
CA LYS A 3 17.95 -12.73 5.15
C LYS A 3 17.77 -11.67 4.07
N ARG A 4 16.88 -10.68 4.29
CA ARG A 4 16.62 -9.59 3.33
C ARG A 4 17.89 -8.78 3.02
N LEU A 5 18.66 -8.44 4.06
CA LEU A 5 19.95 -7.77 3.88
C LEU A 5 20.96 -8.63 3.12
N ALA A 6 21.03 -9.93 3.43
CA ALA A 6 21.90 -10.86 2.72
C ALA A 6 21.53 -11.00 1.24
N ASP A 7 20.25 -11.11 0.92
CA ASP A 7 19.75 -11.19 -0.46
C ASP A 7 20.05 -9.88 -1.24
N LEU A 8 19.95 -8.71 -0.57
CA LEU A 8 20.32 -7.43 -1.18
C LEU A 8 21.85 -7.31 -1.38
N GLN A 9 22.65 -7.76 -0.41
CA GLN A 9 24.11 -7.81 -0.53
C GLN A 9 24.56 -8.74 -1.66
N GLU A 10 23.89 -9.87 -1.85
CA GLU A 10 24.21 -10.79 -2.96
C GLU A 10 23.90 -10.15 -4.32
N TRP A 11 22.77 -9.48 -4.45
CA TRP A 11 22.46 -8.71 -5.67
C TRP A 11 23.50 -7.61 -5.96
N LEU A 12 23.99 -6.92 -4.93
CA LEU A 12 25.07 -5.93 -5.11
C LEU A 12 26.35 -6.57 -5.66
N LYS A 13 26.69 -7.78 -5.20
CA LYS A 13 27.86 -8.54 -5.71
C LYS A 13 27.66 -8.99 -7.16
N GLU A 14 26.48 -9.58 -7.46
CA GLU A 14 26.14 -10.05 -8.81
C GLU A 14 26.17 -8.92 -9.84
N THR A 15 25.71 -7.72 -9.45
CA THR A 15 25.68 -6.55 -10.31
C THR A 15 26.95 -5.70 -10.26
N GLN A 16 27.96 -6.13 -9.50
CA GLN A 16 29.22 -5.41 -9.29
C GLN A 16 28.97 -3.95 -8.83
N THR A 17 28.08 -3.79 -7.87
CA THR A 17 27.64 -2.49 -7.33
C THR A 17 28.25 -2.31 -5.94
N ASP A 18 28.89 -1.17 -5.70
CA ASP A 18 29.67 -0.88 -4.50
C ASP A 18 28.81 -0.59 -3.27
N GLY A 19 27.53 -0.30 -3.46
CA GLY A 19 26.55 -0.11 -2.40
C GLY A 19 25.20 0.37 -2.90
N VAL A 20 24.23 0.44 -1.99
CA VAL A 20 22.92 1.01 -2.25
C VAL A 20 22.54 2.03 -1.18
N PHE A 21 21.99 3.14 -1.61
CA PHE A 21 21.41 4.18 -0.76
C PHE A 21 19.88 4.08 -0.86
N ILE A 22 19.27 3.68 0.22
CA ILE A 22 17.81 3.53 0.38
C ILE A 22 17.33 4.70 1.20
N ASN A 23 16.32 5.43 0.70
CA ASN A 23 15.80 6.63 1.32
C ASN A 23 14.27 6.63 1.46
N ASP A 24 13.59 5.61 0.92
CA ASP A 24 12.17 5.38 1.16
C ASP A 24 11.98 4.83 2.58
N PRO A 25 11.19 5.52 3.47
CA PRO A 25 10.94 5.03 4.83
C PRO A 25 10.35 3.63 4.88
N GLY A 26 9.46 3.28 3.94
CA GLY A 26 8.88 1.94 3.84
C GLY A 26 9.92 0.87 3.49
N SER A 27 10.86 1.17 2.58
CA SER A 27 11.98 0.27 2.27
C SER A 27 12.97 0.18 3.43
N ILE A 28 13.25 1.29 4.11
CA ILE A 28 14.10 1.28 5.30
C ILE A 28 13.50 0.40 6.39
N ALA A 29 12.21 0.56 6.69
CA ALA A 29 11.49 -0.27 7.66
C ALA A 29 11.53 -1.77 7.26
N TYR A 30 11.31 -2.08 5.98
CA TYR A 30 11.39 -3.45 5.45
C TYR A 30 12.75 -4.13 5.69
N PHE A 31 13.86 -3.41 5.50
CA PHE A 31 15.20 -3.97 5.68
C PHE A 31 15.73 -3.89 7.11
N SER A 32 15.33 -2.88 7.87
CA SER A 32 15.91 -2.58 9.19
C SER A 32 15.01 -2.93 10.38
N GLY A 33 13.69 -3.00 10.16
CA GLY A 33 12.70 -3.05 11.25
C GLY A 33 12.52 -1.71 11.98
N TYR A 34 13.17 -0.64 11.52
CA TYR A 34 13.01 0.70 12.07
C TYR A 34 12.00 1.52 11.27
N GLU A 35 10.88 1.84 11.90
CA GLU A 35 9.81 2.67 11.36
C GLU A 35 10.00 4.12 11.80
N SER A 36 9.98 5.06 10.86
CA SER A 36 10.06 6.50 11.11
C SER A 36 9.48 7.29 9.95
N ASP A 37 8.86 8.41 10.26
CA ASP A 37 8.57 9.50 9.31
C ASP A 37 9.51 10.68 9.62
N PRO A 38 10.63 10.80 8.91
CA PRO A 38 11.62 11.84 9.15
C PRO A 38 11.17 13.21 8.65
N HIS A 39 9.98 13.33 8.06
CA HIS A 39 9.49 14.53 7.38
C HIS A 39 10.47 15.00 6.29
N GLU A 40 10.94 16.25 6.35
CA GLU A 40 11.92 16.81 5.40
C GLU A 40 13.36 16.33 5.61
N ARG A 41 13.66 15.71 6.77
CA ARG A 41 15.02 15.30 7.16
C ARG A 41 15.48 14.07 6.38
N ILE A 42 16.78 13.83 6.41
CA ILE A 42 17.37 12.67 5.76
C ILE A 42 17.35 11.48 6.73
N LEU A 43 16.60 10.47 6.35
CA LEU A 43 16.69 9.10 6.84
C LEU A 43 17.24 8.24 5.72
N ALA A 44 18.26 7.44 5.98
CA ALA A 44 18.83 6.56 4.98
C ALA A 44 19.31 5.23 5.58
N LEU A 45 19.18 4.18 4.79
CA LEU A 45 19.84 2.90 4.98
C LEU A 45 20.88 2.73 3.86
N VAL A 46 22.12 2.47 4.24
CA VAL A 46 23.17 2.20 3.28
C VAL A 46 23.66 0.77 3.45
N VAL A 47 23.64 0.00 2.36
CA VAL A 47 24.05 -1.41 2.35
C VAL A 47 25.21 -1.59 1.37
N PHE A 48 26.18 -2.42 1.72
CA PHE A 48 27.40 -2.69 0.94
C PHE A 48 27.51 -4.18 0.64
N PRO A 49 28.16 -4.59 -0.46
CA PRO A 49 28.32 -6.00 -0.81
C PRO A 49 29.19 -6.79 0.20
N PHE A 50 30.18 -6.15 0.86
CA PHE A 50 31.16 -6.83 1.70
C PHE A 50 31.36 -6.18 3.08
N ALA A 51 30.65 -5.10 3.40
CA ALA A 51 30.75 -4.43 4.69
C ALA A 51 29.40 -4.37 5.38
N ASP A 52 29.41 -4.17 6.71
CA ASP A 52 28.22 -3.99 7.50
C ASP A 52 27.42 -2.75 7.05
N PRO A 53 26.10 -2.86 6.91
CA PRO A 53 25.24 -1.73 6.59
C PRO A 53 25.17 -0.74 7.77
N PHE A 54 24.64 0.44 7.51
CA PHE A 54 24.33 1.39 8.57
C PHE A 54 23.02 2.14 8.31
N LEU A 55 22.37 2.57 9.40
CA LEU A 55 21.32 3.58 9.38
C LEU A 55 21.93 4.96 9.60
N PHE A 56 21.36 5.96 8.92
CA PHE A 56 21.69 7.36 9.09
C PHE A 56 20.40 8.13 9.38
N THR A 57 20.30 8.75 10.56
CA THR A 57 19.07 9.34 11.07
C THR A 57 19.32 10.77 11.56
N PRO A 58 18.28 11.62 11.66
CA PRO A 58 18.34 12.81 12.48
C PRO A 58 18.72 12.43 13.92
N SER A 59 19.47 13.29 14.61
CA SER A 59 19.93 13.00 15.99
C SER A 59 18.79 12.83 16.99
N LEU A 60 17.65 13.45 16.73
CA LEU A 60 16.43 13.30 17.55
C LEU A 60 15.87 11.88 17.53
N GLU A 61 16.11 11.11 16.47
CA GLU A 61 15.62 9.74 16.29
C GLU A 61 16.66 8.65 16.58
N LYS A 62 17.89 9.04 16.90
CA LYS A 62 19.02 8.11 17.06
C LYS A 62 18.78 7.01 18.08
N GLU A 63 18.22 7.36 19.22
CA GLU A 63 17.98 6.37 20.29
C GLU A 63 16.81 5.43 19.94
N ASP A 64 15.79 5.93 19.25
CA ASP A 64 14.69 5.10 18.77
C ASP A 64 15.19 4.08 17.71
N ALA A 65 16.04 4.51 16.78
CA ALA A 65 16.68 3.62 15.81
C ALA A 65 17.55 2.56 16.48
N LYS A 66 18.30 2.90 17.55
CA LYS A 66 19.12 1.92 18.32
C LYS A 66 18.27 0.95 19.14
N ASN A 67 17.10 1.38 19.61
CA ASN A 67 16.18 0.55 20.38
C ASN A 67 15.27 -0.32 19.51
N SER A 68 15.34 -0.16 18.19
CA SER A 68 14.65 -1.02 17.23
C SER A 68 15.33 -2.40 17.09
N GLU A 69 14.85 -3.21 16.17
CA GLU A 69 15.48 -4.51 15.85
C GLU A 69 16.82 -4.39 15.10
N TRP A 70 17.28 -3.16 14.80
CA TRP A 70 18.49 -2.89 14.05
C TRP A 70 19.76 -3.19 14.89
N ASN A 71 20.62 -4.07 14.38
CA ASN A 71 21.80 -4.55 15.12
C ASN A 71 23.13 -4.04 14.56
N PHE A 72 23.12 -3.07 13.64
CA PHE A 72 24.32 -2.47 13.06
C PHE A 72 24.46 -1.01 13.49
N GLU A 73 25.47 -0.31 12.94
CA GLU A 73 25.74 1.07 13.29
C GLU A 73 24.57 2.02 12.96
N VAL A 74 24.31 2.97 13.84
CA VAL A 74 23.41 4.10 13.65
C VAL A 74 24.22 5.39 13.74
N TYR A 75 24.42 6.04 12.62
CA TYR A 75 24.97 7.39 12.55
C TYR A 75 23.85 8.41 12.58
N SER A 76 24.17 9.62 13.06
CA SER A 76 23.19 10.70 13.14
C SER A 76 23.83 12.06 12.90
N TYR A 77 22.99 13.06 12.63
CA TYR A 77 23.37 14.44 12.42
C TYR A 77 22.42 15.39 13.15
N LEU A 78 22.91 16.57 13.52
CA LEU A 78 22.11 17.65 14.09
C LEU A 78 21.51 18.52 12.96
N ASP A 79 20.41 19.21 13.24
CA ASP A 79 19.70 20.06 12.24
C ASP A 79 20.58 21.22 11.70
N ASN A 80 21.63 21.60 12.40
CA ASN A 80 22.60 22.62 11.98
C ASN A 80 23.84 22.05 11.27
N GLU A 81 23.89 20.76 11.01
CA GLU A 81 24.98 20.08 10.29
C GLU A 81 24.58 19.79 8.84
N ASP A 82 25.58 19.64 7.96
CA ASP A 82 25.35 19.12 6.61
C ASP A 82 25.28 17.59 6.64
N PRO A 83 24.08 16.98 6.50
CA PRO A 83 23.94 15.54 6.54
C PRO A 83 24.63 14.85 5.35
N TRP A 84 24.72 15.51 4.19
CA TRP A 84 25.24 14.92 2.97
C TRP A 84 26.75 14.70 3.03
N ALA A 85 27.51 15.68 3.52
CA ALA A 85 28.93 15.52 3.76
C ALA A 85 29.21 14.40 4.77
N SER A 86 28.40 14.31 5.83
CA SER A 86 28.50 13.26 6.85
C SER A 86 28.21 11.87 6.27
N ILE A 87 27.12 11.69 5.51
CA ILE A 87 26.79 10.41 4.84
C ILE A 87 27.93 9.99 3.91
N ALA A 88 28.44 10.90 3.06
CA ALA A 88 29.51 10.60 2.13
C ALA A 88 30.79 10.13 2.83
N GLU A 89 31.14 10.75 3.97
CA GLU A 89 32.27 10.31 4.80
C GLU A 89 32.05 8.88 5.30
N LYS A 90 30.86 8.55 5.83
CA LYS A 90 30.56 7.21 6.35
C LYS A 90 30.59 6.15 5.24
N ILE A 91 30.04 6.47 4.08
CA ILE A 91 30.10 5.59 2.91
C ILE A 91 31.55 5.31 2.51
N ARG A 92 32.38 6.35 2.36
CA ARG A 92 33.79 6.18 1.96
C ARG A 92 34.60 5.39 2.99
N ARG A 93 34.28 5.44 4.27
CA ARG A 93 34.93 4.63 5.31
C ARG A 93 34.63 3.14 5.18
N LYS A 94 33.47 2.77 4.65
CA LYS A 94 33.02 1.39 4.50
C LYS A 94 33.43 0.81 3.14
N GLN A 95 33.42 1.66 2.09
CA GLN A 95 33.67 1.25 0.71
C GLN A 95 34.46 2.32 -0.03
N THR A 96 35.63 1.95 -0.51
CA THR A 96 36.50 2.78 -1.38
C THR A 96 37.36 1.85 -2.26
N PRO A 97 37.46 2.07 -3.57
CA PRO A 97 36.79 3.10 -4.34
C PRO A 97 35.29 2.83 -4.53
N ILE A 98 34.53 3.87 -4.95
CA ILE A 98 33.13 3.79 -5.35
C ILE A 98 33.02 4.16 -6.81
N HIS A 99 32.54 3.24 -7.64
CA HIS A 99 32.37 3.42 -9.08
C HIS A 99 30.91 3.30 -9.50
N ARG A 100 30.14 2.45 -8.79
CA ARG A 100 28.76 2.15 -9.11
C ARG A 100 27.94 2.08 -7.85
N PHE A 101 26.84 2.87 -7.76
CA PHE A 101 26.04 2.97 -6.56
C PHE A 101 24.54 2.90 -6.89
N ALA A 102 23.81 2.07 -6.19
CA ALA A 102 22.37 1.91 -6.44
C ALA A 102 21.53 2.89 -5.62
N ILE A 103 20.42 3.35 -6.18
CA ILE A 103 19.45 4.25 -5.54
C ILE A 103 18.02 3.83 -5.90
N GLU A 104 17.05 4.14 -5.06
CA GLU A 104 15.63 4.01 -5.39
C GLU A 104 15.17 5.22 -6.18
N LYS A 105 15.23 5.16 -7.52
CA LYS A 105 14.91 6.31 -8.39
C LYS A 105 13.47 6.79 -8.26
N THR A 106 12.53 5.93 -7.94
CA THR A 106 11.12 6.30 -7.79
C THR A 106 10.82 7.09 -6.51
N PHE A 107 11.70 7.06 -5.53
CA PHE A 107 11.54 7.77 -4.27
C PHE A 107 12.52 8.93 -4.09
N LEU A 108 13.74 8.78 -4.58
CA LEU A 108 14.78 9.80 -4.40
C LEU A 108 14.43 11.08 -5.15
N THR A 109 14.29 12.20 -4.45
CA THR A 109 14.01 13.49 -5.09
C THR A 109 15.20 13.97 -5.91
N VAL A 110 14.94 14.82 -6.92
CA VAL A 110 16.01 15.42 -7.75
C VAL A 110 17.02 16.16 -6.90
N ASP A 111 16.59 16.95 -5.92
CA ASP A 111 17.50 17.68 -4.99
C ASP A 111 18.43 16.72 -4.24
N ARG A 112 17.92 15.59 -3.74
CA ARG A 112 18.73 14.58 -3.04
C ARG A 112 19.68 13.86 -4.00
N TYR A 113 19.24 13.57 -5.21
CA TYR A 113 20.07 12.98 -6.25
C TYR A 113 21.25 13.90 -6.63
N GLU A 114 21.01 15.19 -6.91
CA GLU A 114 22.05 16.15 -7.23
C GLU A 114 23.09 16.31 -6.09
N LYS A 115 22.67 16.22 -4.84
CA LYS A 115 23.58 16.23 -3.70
C LYS A 115 24.46 15.01 -3.66
N LEU A 116 23.91 13.81 -3.91
CA LEU A 116 24.71 12.58 -4.02
C LEU A 116 25.68 12.66 -5.21
N GLU A 117 25.22 13.13 -6.36
CA GLU A 117 26.06 13.27 -7.58
C GLU A 117 27.26 14.19 -7.36
N ARG A 118 27.06 15.33 -6.69
CA ARG A 118 28.16 16.26 -6.33
C ARG A 118 29.16 15.65 -5.35
N LEU A 119 28.72 14.76 -4.46
CA LEU A 119 29.58 14.12 -3.47
C LEU A 119 30.35 12.92 -4.01
N PHE A 120 29.84 12.30 -5.06
CA PHE A 120 30.40 11.10 -5.68
C PHE A 120 30.64 11.35 -7.19
N GLU A 121 31.55 12.26 -7.50
CA GLU A 121 31.96 12.55 -8.89
C GLU A 121 32.39 11.27 -9.62
N GLN A 122 31.92 11.09 -10.87
CA GLN A 122 32.21 9.94 -11.73
C GLN A 122 31.65 8.59 -11.27
N VAL A 123 30.67 8.58 -10.32
CA VAL A 123 29.95 7.38 -9.94
C VAL A 123 28.77 7.15 -10.88
N GLU A 124 28.62 5.92 -11.36
CA GLU A 124 27.42 5.48 -12.06
C GLU A 124 26.30 5.19 -11.05
N PHE A 125 25.19 5.94 -11.12
CA PHE A 125 24.00 5.66 -10.32
C PHE A 125 23.03 4.74 -11.07
N ILE A 126 22.81 3.53 -10.53
CA ILE A 126 21.87 2.55 -11.08
C ILE A 126 20.58 2.52 -10.28
N ASP A 127 19.51 1.99 -10.88
CA ASP A 127 18.21 1.87 -10.24
C ASP A 127 18.08 0.57 -9.42
N ALA A 128 17.78 0.69 -8.13
CA ALA A 128 17.47 -0.42 -7.24
C ALA A 128 15.97 -0.69 -7.08
N THR A 129 15.11 0.17 -7.65
CA THR A 129 13.65 0.15 -7.42
C THR A 129 13.05 -1.21 -7.75
N GLU A 130 13.31 -1.73 -8.94
CA GLU A 130 12.76 -3.01 -9.37
C GLU A 130 13.21 -4.16 -8.46
N LYS A 131 14.50 -4.18 -8.08
CA LYS A 131 15.03 -5.22 -7.18
C LYS A 131 14.35 -5.19 -5.82
N ILE A 132 14.18 -4.01 -5.23
CA ILE A 132 13.53 -3.86 -3.92
C ILE A 132 12.04 -4.25 -4.02
N GLN A 133 11.36 -3.86 -5.08
CA GLN A 133 9.98 -4.27 -5.35
C GLN A 133 9.85 -5.79 -5.47
N GLN A 134 10.75 -6.45 -6.20
CA GLN A 134 10.78 -7.91 -6.31
C GLN A 134 11.03 -8.59 -4.96
N MET A 135 11.87 -8.01 -4.09
CA MET A 135 12.11 -8.56 -2.75
C MET A 135 10.90 -8.43 -1.83
N LYS A 136 10.08 -7.38 -1.98
CA LYS A 136 8.83 -7.17 -1.24
C LYS A 136 7.66 -8.00 -1.81
N LEU A 137 7.76 -8.49 -3.03
CA LEU A 137 6.67 -9.12 -3.79
C LEU A 137 6.11 -10.36 -3.11
N ILE A 138 6.98 -11.25 -2.65
CA ILE A 138 6.61 -12.50 -1.97
C ILE A 138 6.69 -12.30 -0.47
N LYS A 139 5.54 -12.37 0.20
CA LYS A 139 5.43 -12.16 1.64
C LYS A 139 5.82 -13.42 2.41
N THR A 140 6.50 -13.23 3.53
CA THR A 140 6.74 -14.32 4.49
C THR A 140 5.45 -14.64 5.25
N PRO A 141 5.36 -15.83 5.89
CA PRO A 141 4.21 -16.17 6.74
C PRO A 141 3.93 -15.12 7.83
N GLU A 142 4.95 -14.58 8.45
CA GLU A 142 4.83 -13.57 9.51
C GLU A 142 4.29 -12.23 8.96
N GLU A 143 4.65 -11.87 7.73
CA GLU A 143 4.10 -10.69 7.05
C GLU A 143 2.61 -10.90 6.75
N ILE A 144 2.24 -12.07 6.23
CA ILE A 144 0.85 -12.43 5.93
C ILE A 144 0.00 -12.41 7.21
N GLU A 145 0.49 -12.96 8.34
CA GLU A 145 -0.21 -12.92 9.62
C GLU A 145 -0.51 -11.48 10.06
N ARG A 146 0.46 -10.56 9.94
CA ARG A 146 0.25 -9.15 10.28
C ARG A 146 -0.78 -8.48 9.35
N MET A 147 -0.76 -8.80 8.06
CA MET A 147 -1.73 -8.29 7.09
C MET A 147 -3.15 -8.82 7.35
N ILE A 148 -3.29 -10.09 7.74
CA ILE A 148 -4.57 -10.67 8.16
C ILE A 148 -5.11 -9.96 9.41
N GLU A 149 -4.27 -9.68 10.41
CA GLU A 149 -4.69 -8.91 11.59
C GLU A 149 -5.07 -7.47 11.23
N ALA A 150 -4.34 -6.81 10.33
CA ALA A 150 -4.74 -5.51 9.78
C ALA A 150 -6.12 -5.58 9.09
N GLY A 151 -6.39 -6.66 8.34
CA GLY A 151 -7.69 -6.92 7.71
C GLY A 151 -8.84 -7.07 8.72
N LYS A 152 -8.63 -7.76 9.84
CA LYS A 152 -9.63 -7.87 10.92
C LYS A 152 -9.98 -6.51 11.53
N TRP A 153 -8.98 -5.64 11.69
CA TRP A 153 -9.20 -4.27 12.15
C TRP A 153 -9.95 -3.43 11.12
N ALA A 154 -9.71 -3.65 9.82
CA ALA A 154 -10.48 -3.00 8.76
C ALA A 154 -11.95 -3.49 8.74
N ASP A 155 -12.22 -4.78 8.96
CA ASP A 155 -13.58 -5.30 9.16
C ASP A 155 -14.28 -4.62 10.36
N THR A 156 -13.56 -4.44 11.48
CA THR A 156 -14.07 -3.71 12.66
C THR A 156 -14.38 -2.25 12.32
N ALA A 157 -13.52 -1.59 11.53
CA ALA A 157 -13.74 -0.22 11.06
C ALA A 157 -15.01 -0.09 10.20
N LEU A 158 -15.22 -1.04 9.28
CA LEU A 158 -16.44 -1.10 8.47
C LEU A 158 -17.69 -1.30 9.32
N GLU A 159 -17.65 -2.19 10.33
CA GLU A 159 -18.77 -2.39 11.25
C GLU A 159 -19.11 -1.12 12.02
N ILE A 160 -18.11 -0.40 12.53
CA ILE A 160 -18.31 0.90 13.19
C ILE A 160 -18.95 1.89 12.21
N GLY A 161 -18.43 1.99 10.97
CA GLY A 161 -18.96 2.89 9.95
C GLY A 161 -20.41 2.58 9.57
N PHE A 162 -20.74 1.31 9.37
CA PHE A 162 -22.09 0.87 9.04
C PHE A 162 -23.09 1.21 10.17
N ASN A 163 -22.69 0.97 11.43
CA ASN A 163 -23.50 1.30 12.59
C ASN A 163 -23.69 2.81 12.79
N ALA A 164 -22.82 3.65 12.23
CA ALA A 164 -22.94 5.10 12.29
C ALA A 164 -23.89 5.67 11.22
N ILE A 165 -24.26 4.89 10.19
CA ILE A 165 -25.17 5.36 9.11
C ILE A 165 -26.52 5.72 9.70
N LYS A 166 -26.94 6.96 9.44
CA LYS A 166 -28.29 7.46 9.71
C LYS A 166 -28.57 8.69 8.82
N GLU A 167 -29.84 8.95 8.55
CA GLU A 167 -30.22 10.12 7.79
C GLU A 167 -29.74 11.43 8.47
N GLY A 168 -29.12 12.29 7.67
CA GLY A 168 -28.63 13.60 8.12
C GLY A 168 -27.25 13.60 8.79
N ILE A 169 -26.61 12.46 9.00
CA ILE A 169 -25.18 12.43 9.36
C ILE A 169 -24.33 12.80 8.15
N SER A 170 -23.20 13.47 8.34
CA SER A 170 -22.28 13.74 7.23
C SER A 170 -21.27 12.61 7.01
N GLU A 171 -20.73 12.54 5.81
CA GLU A 171 -19.63 11.62 5.47
C GLU A 171 -18.46 11.78 6.46
N GLN A 172 -18.08 13.02 6.76
CA GLN A 172 -16.97 13.35 7.65
C GLN A 172 -17.25 12.99 9.12
N GLU A 173 -18.51 13.07 9.59
CA GLU A 173 -18.87 12.62 10.93
C GLU A 173 -18.73 11.10 11.07
N ILE A 174 -19.01 10.31 10.01
CA ILE A 174 -18.79 8.86 10.02
C ILE A 174 -17.29 8.55 10.03
N VAL A 175 -16.49 9.22 9.22
CA VAL A 175 -15.01 9.09 9.24
C VAL A 175 -14.48 9.34 10.66
N ALA A 176 -14.88 10.45 11.28
CA ALA A 176 -14.45 10.80 12.63
C ALA A 176 -14.82 9.73 13.67
N GLU A 177 -16.00 9.12 13.57
CA GLU A 177 -16.44 8.04 14.46
C GLU A 177 -15.60 6.79 14.29
N ILE A 178 -15.34 6.36 13.04
CA ILE A 178 -14.50 5.22 12.73
C ILE A 178 -13.11 5.38 13.35
N GLU A 179 -12.43 6.48 13.03
CA GLU A 179 -11.06 6.71 13.48
C GLU A 179 -10.97 6.90 15.00
N TYR A 180 -11.94 7.57 15.61
CA TYR A 180 -12.01 7.73 17.06
C TYR A 180 -12.12 6.37 17.78
N GLN A 181 -13.00 5.49 17.32
CA GLN A 181 -13.20 4.20 17.94
C GLN A 181 -11.99 3.27 17.76
N LEU A 182 -11.35 3.29 16.59
CA LEU A 182 -10.13 2.53 16.34
C LEU A 182 -8.97 3.02 17.20
N LYS A 183 -8.77 4.34 17.31
CA LYS A 183 -7.73 4.93 18.19
C LYS A 183 -7.93 4.57 19.65
N LYS A 184 -9.18 4.53 20.14
CA LYS A 184 -9.48 4.03 21.50
C LYS A 184 -9.09 2.58 21.72
N GLN A 185 -9.10 1.76 20.67
CA GLN A 185 -8.71 0.35 20.71
C GLN A 185 -7.22 0.13 20.45
N GLY A 186 -6.43 1.21 20.29
CA GLY A 186 -4.97 1.17 20.15
C GLY A 186 -4.45 1.15 18.72
N ILE A 187 -5.32 1.24 17.72
CA ILE A 187 -4.90 1.43 16.33
C ILE A 187 -4.39 2.87 16.15
N LYS A 188 -3.15 2.99 15.74
CA LYS A 188 -2.48 4.30 15.63
C LYS A 188 -2.77 5.00 14.32
N GLU A 189 -2.83 4.25 13.23
CA GLU A 189 -2.83 4.77 11.86
C GLU A 189 -3.79 4.02 10.96
N MET A 190 -4.43 4.76 10.06
CA MET A 190 -5.09 4.22 8.88
C MET A 190 -4.06 4.04 7.77
N SER A 191 -4.27 3.07 6.86
CA SER A 191 -3.36 2.84 5.72
C SER A 191 -3.33 4.02 4.75
N PHE A 192 -4.42 4.78 4.71
CA PHE A 192 -4.65 5.98 3.92
C PHE A 192 -5.83 6.77 4.52
N GLU A 193 -6.16 7.93 3.95
CA GLU A 193 -7.30 8.72 4.40
C GLU A 193 -8.62 7.94 4.23
N THR A 194 -9.31 7.70 5.34
CA THR A 194 -10.60 6.98 5.36
C THR A 194 -11.62 7.64 4.45
N MET A 195 -12.16 6.91 3.49
CA MET A 195 -13.13 7.42 2.54
C MET A 195 -14.54 6.92 2.89
N VAL A 196 -15.47 7.84 3.07
CA VAL A 196 -16.92 7.58 3.19
C VAL A 196 -17.63 8.53 2.22
N LEU A 197 -18.20 7.98 1.16
CA LEU A 197 -18.84 8.76 0.09
C LEU A 197 -20.27 8.29 -0.13
N ALA A 198 -21.22 9.21 -0.17
CA ALA A 198 -22.63 8.87 -0.29
C ALA A 198 -23.28 9.45 -1.55
N GLY A 199 -24.22 8.71 -2.15
CA GLY A 199 -24.96 9.12 -3.34
C GLY A 199 -24.03 9.55 -4.48
N ASP A 200 -24.19 10.77 -4.99
CA ASP A 200 -23.41 11.29 -6.13
C ASP A 200 -21.90 11.40 -5.83
N ASN A 201 -21.49 11.63 -4.56
CA ASN A 201 -20.07 11.66 -4.22
C ASN A 201 -19.41 10.30 -4.42
N ALA A 202 -20.14 9.20 -4.22
CA ALA A 202 -19.62 7.85 -4.45
C ALA A 202 -19.29 7.57 -5.94
N ALA A 203 -19.86 8.35 -6.87
CA ALA A 203 -19.52 8.25 -8.29
C ALA A 203 -18.14 8.86 -8.64
N SER A 204 -17.42 9.43 -7.66
CA SER A 204 -16.05 9.90 -7.81
C SER A 204 -15.09 8.88 -7.18
N PRO A 205 -14.27 8.13 -7.94
CA PRO A 205 -13.38 7.09 -7.40
C PRO A 205 -12.38 7.59 -6.34
N HIS A 206 -11.97 8.85 -6.44
CA HIS A 206 -11.08 9.54 -5.51
C HIS A 206 -11.78 10.73 -4.81
N GLY A 207 -13.08 10.57 -4.53
CA GLY A 207 -13.84 11.57 -3.79
C GLY A 207 -13.28 11.76 -2.37
N THR A 208 -13.42 12.97 -1.83
CA THR A 208 -13.02 13.27 -0.45
C THR A 208 -14.27 13.42 0.41
N PRO A 209 -14.35 12.75 1.58
CA PRO A 209 -15.45 12.91 2.51
C PRO A 209 -15.64 14.37 2.92
N GLY A 210 -16.90 14.82 2.94
CA GLY A 210 -17.23 16.20 3.20
C GLY A 210 -18.41 16.39 4.16
N SER A 211 -18.98 17.60 4.10
CA SER A 211 -20.16 17.96 4.90
C SER A 211 -21.49 17.47 4.27
N ARG A 212 -21.42 16.72 3.14
CA ARG A 212 -22.59 16.12 2.53
C ARG A 212 -23.30 15.23 3.54
N LYS A 213 -24.63 15.40 3.63
CA LYS A 213 -25.45 14.61 4.55
C LYS A 213 -25.98 13.36 3.85
N ILE A 214 -25.85 12.22 4.52
CA ILE A 214 -26.42 10.95 4.08
C ILE A 214 -27.94 11.09 3.97
N GLN A 215 -28.50 10.68 2.85
CA GLN A 215 -29.92 10.68 2.58
C GLN A 215 -30.44 9.24 2.59
N LYS A 216 -31.75 9.10 2.85
CA LYS A 216 -32.39 7.81 2.69
C LYS A 216 -32.43 7.42 1.21
N ASP A 217 -32.42 6.11 0.96
CA ASP A 217 -32.51 5.49 -0.37
C ASP A 217 -31.28 5.76 -1.27
N GLU A 218 -30.07 5.79 -0.67
CA GLU A 218 -28.82 5.91 -1.41
C GLU A 218 -27.77 4.84 -1.01
N LEU A 219 -26.73 4.74 -1.81
CA LEU A 219 -25.54 3.93 -1.52
C LEU A 219 -24.51 4.77 -0.76
N VAL A 220 -23.80 4.12 0.16
CA VAL A 220 -22.69 4.72 0.90
C VAL A 220 -21.45 3.82 0.72
N LEU A 221 -20.46 4.33 0.01
CA LEU A 221 -19.21 3.66 -0.23
C LEU A 221 -18.25 3.97 0.91
N PHE A 222 -17.66 2.93 1.47
CA PHE A 222 -16.60 2.97 2.46
C PHE A 222 -15.34 2.38 1.83
N ASP A 223 -14.24 3.10 1.90
CA ASP A 223 -12.93 2.63 1.51
C ASP A 223 -11.93 3.03 2.59
N LEU A 224 -11.32 2.03 3.21
CA LEU A 224 -10.46 2.21 4.37
C LEU A 224 -9.48 1.05 4.55
N GLY A 225 -8.43 1.33 5.24
CA GLY A 225 -7.47 0.33 5.65
C GLY A 225 -6.77 0.72 6.94
N VAL A 226 -6.14 -0.24 7.58
CA VAL A 226 -5.50 -0.08 8.89
C VAL A 226 -4.05 -0.51 8.81
N VAL A 227 -3.16 0.21 9.50
CA VAL A 227 -1.77 -0.21 9.72
C VAL A 227 -1.69 -1.00 11.02
N TYR A 228 -1.19 -2.23 10.94
CA TYR A 228 -0.95 -3.09 12.09
C TYR A 228 0.47 -3.66 12.05
N HIS A 229 1.28 -3.29 13.06
CA HIS A 229 2.69 -3.67 13.14
C HIS A 229 3.46 -3.48 11.82
N GLY A 230 3.32 -2.29 11.20
CA GLY A 230 4.02 -1.90 9.98
C GLY A 230 3.49 -2.55 8.69
N TYR A 231 2.33 -3.24 8.74
CA TYR A 231 1.68 -3.83 7.56
C TYR A 231 0.28 -3.29 7.38
N THR A 232 -0.12 -3.12 6.13
CA THR A 232 -1.37 -2.48 5.74
C THR A 232 -2.47 -3.48 5.41
N SER A 233 -3.72 -3.06 5.59
CA SER A 233 -4.89 -3.63 4.93
C SER A 233 -5.53 -2.60 4.03
N ASP A 234 -6.41 -3.07 3.15
CA ASP A 234 -7.22 -2.28 2.24
C ASP A 234 -8.55 -2.99 2.01
N VAL A 235 -9.67 -2.26 2.10
CA VAL A 235 -11.00 -2.84 1.90
C VAL A 235 -12.02 -1.80 1.49
N THR A 236 -12.77 -2.09 0.45
CA THR A 236 -13.94 -1.29 0.08
C THR A 236 -15.23 -2.09 0.23
N ARG A 237 -16.24 -1.46 0.81
CA ARG A 237 -17.63 -1.93 0.81
C ARG A 237 -18.58 -0.80 0.43
N THR A 238 -19.59 -1.15 -0.31
CA THR A 238 -20.70 -0.22 -0.59
C THR A 238 -21.92 -0.68 0.19
N ALA A 239 -22.32 0.13 1.18
CA ALA A 239 -23.50 -0.12 2.01
C ALA A 239 -24.76 0.41 1.30
N VAL A 240 -25.90 -0.23 1.61
CA VAL A 240 -27.22 0.18 1.09
C VAL A 240 -28.00 0.82 2.24
N PHE A 241 -28.40 2.08 2.10
CA PHE A 241 -29.22 2.76 3.08
C PHE A 241 -30.63 3.01 2.52
N GLY A 242 -31.63 2.28 3.03
CA GLY A 242 -32.99 2.32 2.52
C GLY A 242 -33.20 1.49 1.25
N ASN A 243 -33.87 2.07 0.25
CA ASN A 243 -34.22 1.43 -1.04
C ASN A 243 -33.73 2.29 -2.21
N PRO A 244 -32.43 2.22 -2.55
CA PRO A 244 -31.88 2.96 -3.68
C PRO A 244 -32.56 2.63 -5.01
N PRO A 245 -32.38 3.47 -6.06
CA PRO A 245 -32.90 3.20 -7.38
C PRO A 245 -32.45 1.84 -7.91
N LYS A 246 -33.32 1.19 -8.70
CA LYS A 246 -33.04 -0.17 -9.25
C LYS A 246 -31.75 -0.23 -10.06
N GLU A 247 -31.39 0.83 -10.76
CA GLU A 247 -30.13 0.90 -11.52
C GLU A 247 -28.89 0.81 -10.58
N ALA A 248 -28.94 1.37 -9.38
CA ALA A 248 -27.89 1.24 -8.37
C ALA A 248 -27.74 -0.23 -7.90
N GLU A 249 -28.87 -0.96 -7.74
CA GLU A 249 -28.85 -2.41 -7.45
C GLU A 249 -28.25 -3.22 -8.60
N GLU A 250 -28.57 -2.87 -9.85
CA GLU A 250 -28.01 -3.51 -11.04
C GLU A 250 -26.50 -3.30 -11.11
N ILE A 251 -25.99 -2.08 -10.90
CA ILE A 251 -24.57 -1.76 -10.84
C ILE A 251 -23.89 -2.56 -9.73
N TYR A 252 -24.47 -2.58 -8.53
CA TYR A 252 -23.94 -3.36 -7.40
C TYR A 252 -23.80 -4.84 -7.75
N SER A 253 -24.82 -5.42 -8.35
CA SER A 253 -24.82 -6.84 -8.76
C SER A 253 -23.72 -7.14 -9.80
N VAL A 254 -23.48 -6.21 -10.72
CA VAL A 254 -22.42 -6.35 -11.74
C VAL A 254 -21.03 -6.29 -11.09
N VAL A 255 -20.78 -5.31 -10.20
CA VAL A 255 -19.51 -5.19 -9.49
C VAL A 255 -19.25 -6.42 -8.62
N LEU A 256 -20.27 -6.91 -7.89
CA LEU A 256 -20.13 -8.11 -7.08
C LEU A 256 -19.77 -9.35 -7.92
N LYS A 257 -20.40 -9.52 -9.10
CA LYS A 257 -20.08 -10.61 -10.03
C LYS A 257 -18.64 -10.49 -10.55
N ALA A 258 -18.22 -9.27 -10.92
CA ALA A 258 -16.86 -9.03 -11.40
C ALA A 258 -15.81 -9.36 -10.30
N TYR A 259 -16.05 -8.92 -9.07
CA TYR A 259 -15.25 -9.26 -7.90
C TYR A 259 -15.15 -10.78 -7.70
N GLN A 260 -16.29 -11.47 -7.66
CA GLN A 260 -16.34 -12.92 -7.47
C GLN A 260 -15.60 -13.69 -8.56
N ALA A 261 -15.77 -13.28 -9.81
CA ALA A 261 -15.09 -13.90 -10.96
C ALA A 261 -13.57 -13.71 -10.87
N ALA A 262 -13.10 -12.50 -10.53
CA ALA A 262 -11.68 -12.22 -10.38
C ALA A 262 -11.05 -13.01 -9.23
N VAL A 263 -11.63 -12.98 -8.02
CA VAL A 263 -11.13 -13.73 -6.86
C VAL A 263 -11.09 -15.22 -7.12
N ALA A 264 -12.12 -15.79 -7.75
CA ALA A 264 -12.17 -17.21 -8.09
C ALA A 264 -11.08 -17.63 -9.12
N ALA A 265 -10.58 -16.69 -9.90
CA ALA A 265 -9.52 -16.94 -10.89
C ALA A 265 -8.11 -16.79 -10.32
N VAL A 266 -7.93 -16.19 -9.12
CA VAL A 266 -6.61 -16.00 -8.52
C VAL A 266 -5.96 -17.35 -8.21
N LYS A 267 -4.82 -17.61 -8.83
CA LYS A 267 -3.95 -18.78 -8.55
C LYS A 267 -2.57 -18.56 -9.14
N PRO A 268 -1.54 -19.28 -8.68
CA PRO A 268 -0.24 -19.26 -9.35
C PRO A 268 -0.35 -19.63 -10.84
N GLY A 269 0.40 -18.90 -11.68
CA GLY A 269 0.48 -19.14 -13.13
C GLY A 269 -0.47 -18.29 -13.99
N ILE A 270 -1.51 -17.67 -13.43
CA ILE A 270 -2.30 -16.66 -14.17
C ILE A 270 -1.51 -15.35 -14.27
N THR A 271 -1.71 -14.57 -15.33
CA THR A 271 -1.10 -13.23 -15.40
C THR A 271 -1.97 -12.18 -14.72
N ALA A 272 -1.35 -11.10 -14.23
CA ALA A 272 -2.05 -9.96 -13.65
C ALA A 272 -3.04 -9.33 -14.66
N GLY A 273 -2.65 -9.26 -15.94
CA GLY A 273 -3.53 -8.78 -17.02
C GLY A 273 -4.73 -9.68 -17.29
N GLN A 274 -4.59 -11.00 -17.11
CA GLN A 274 -5.73 -11.93 -17.23
C GLN A 274 -6.72 -11.74 -16.08
N LEU A 275 -6.25 -11.45 -14.85
CA LEU A 275 -7.14 -11.14 -13.73
C LEU A 275 -7.93 -9.86 -13.97
N ASP A 276 -7.28 -8.78 -14.41
CA ASP A 276 -7.97 -7.53 -14.77
C ASP A 276 -9.02 -7.78 -15.86
N LYS A 277 -8.63 -8.49 -16.90
CA LYS A 277 -9.53 -8.80 -18.03
C LYS A 277 -10.79 -9.54 -17.58
N ILE A 278 -10.69 -10.51 -16.66
CA ILE A 278 -11.84 -11.27 -16.15
C ILE A 278 -12.88 -10.35 -15.51
N ALA A 279 -12.45 -9.44 -14.62
CA ALA A 279 -13.38 -8.49 -14.00
C ALA A 279 -13.93 -7.48 -15.01
N ARG A 280 -13.06 -6.97 -15.86
CA ARG A 280 -13.39 -5.96 -16.88
C ARG A 280 -14.36 -6.50 -17.94
N ASP A 281 -14.21 -7.74 -18.35
CA ASP A 281 -15.16 -8.38 -19.29
C ASP A 281 -16.57 -8.46 -18.68
N VAL A 282 -16.73 -8.89 -17.42
CA VAL A 282 -18.02 -8.94 -16.72
C VAL A 282 -18.71 -7.57 -16.70
N ILE A 283 -17.94 -6.51 -16.36
CA ILE A 283 -18.46 -5.13 -16.30
C ILE A 283 -18.81 -4.63 -17.70
N THR A 284 -17.98 -4.94 -18.70
CA THR A 284 -18.18 -4.49 -20.09
C THR A 284 -19.38 -5.17 -20.75
N GLU A 285 -19.55 -6.48 -20.55
CA GLU A 285 -20.70 -7.25 -21.06
C GLU A 285 -22.02 -6.76 -20.47
N ALA A 286 -22.01 -6.24 -19.25
CA ALA A 286 -23.17 -5.60 -18.62
C ALA A 286 -23.42 -4.15 -19.10
N GLY A 287 -22.56 -3.58 -19.96
CA GLY A 287 -22.70 -2.25 -20.52
C GLY A 287 -22.05 -1.12 -19.71
N TYR A 288 -21.35 -1.45 -18.62
CA TYR A 288 -20.70 -0.48 -17.74
C TYR A 288 -19.19 -0.31 -17.96
N GLY A 289 -18.61 -0.90 -19.00
CA GLY A 289 -17.17 -0.84 -19.30
C GLY A 289 -16.56 0.57 -19.23
N PRO A 290 -17.17 1.61 -19.83
CA PRO A 290 -16.66 2.99 -19.77
C PRO A 290 -16.59 3.60 -18.34
N TYR A 291 -17.29 3.01 -17.38
CA TYR A 291 -17.37 3.47 -16.00
C TYR A 291 -16.44 2.70 -15.03
N PHE A 292 -15.67 1.72 -15.52
CA PHE A 292 -14.58 1.08 -14.78
C PHE A 292 -13.25 1.65 -15.26
N THR A 293 -12.81 2.74 -14.64
CA THR A 293 -11.76 3.63 -15.14
C THR A 293 -10.38 3.39 -14.54
N HIS A 294 -10.24 2.46 -13.59
CA HIS A 294 -8.97 2.15 -12.93
C HIS A 294 -8.53 0.70 -13.16
N ARG A 295 -7.33 0.35 -12.71
CA ARG A 295 -6.82 -1.04 -12.69
C ARG A 295 -7.65 -1.89 -11.72
N LEU A 296 -7.60 -3.21 -11.89
CA LEU A 296 -8.31 -4.12 -10.99
C LEU A 296 -7.75 -4.13 -9.56
N GLY A 297 -6.46 -3.81 -9.37
CA GLY A 297 -5.86 -3.83 -8.05
C GLY A 297 -4.37 -3.52 -8.05
N HIS A 298 -3.78 -3.55 -6.86
CA HIS A 298 -2.37 -3.26 -6.61
C HIS A 298 -1.81 -4.15 -5.50
N GLY A 299 -0.50 -4.35 -5.51
CA GLY A 299 0.21 -4.97 -4.40
C GLY A 299 0.10 -4.12 -3.13
N LEU A 300 0.16 -4.78 -1.99
CA LEU A 300 0.25 -4.13 -0.68
C LEU A 300 1.15 -4.94 0.25
N GLY A 301 1.56 -4.31 1.34
CA GLY A 301 2.44 -4.93 2.33
C GLY A 301 2.80 -3.95 3.44
N SER A 302 4.04 -3.47 3.47
CA SER A 302 4.46 -2.37 4.35
C SER A 302 3.97 -1.00 3.87
N SER A 303 3.54 -0.89 2.62
CA SER A 303 2.84 0.26 2.07
C SER A 303 1.53 -0.21 1.45
N VAL A 304 0.50 0.64 1.45
CA VAL A 304 -0.80 0.29 0.86
C VAL A 304 -0.70 0.08 -0.64
N HIS A 305 0.10 0.89 -1.33
CA HIS A 305 0.38 0.71 -2.76
C HIS A 305 1.81 0.23 -2.96
N GLU A 306 1.95 -1.04 -3.33
CA GLU A 306 3.21 -1.67 -3.71
C GLU A 306 3.09 -2.31 -5.11
N TYR A 307 4.22 -2.74 -5.66
CA TYR A 307 4.22 -3.65 -6.79
C TYR A 307 3.60 -5.02 -6.37
N PRO A 308 2.76 -5.63 -7.22
CA PRO A 308 2.52 -5.34 -8.62
C PRO A 308 1.27 -4.46 -8.87
N SER A 309 1.11 -4.01 -10.13
CA SER A 309 -0.18 -3.53 -10.63
C SER A 309 -0.94 -4.68 -11.29
N ILE A 310 -2.20 -4.90 -10.85
CA ILE A 310 -3.12 -5.84 -11.50
C ILE A 310 -3.94 -5.07 -12.52
N MET A 311 -3.45 -5.01 -13.75
CA MET A 311 -4.02 -4.15 -14.79
C MET A 311 -3.92 -4.78 -16.17
N GLU A 312 -4.74 -4.31 -17.09
CA GLU A 312 -4.74 -4.73 -18.49
C GLU A 312 -3.33 -4.69 -19.10
N GLY A 313 -2.99 -5.74 -19.86
CA GLY A 313 -1.70 -5.85 -20.53
C GLY A 313 -0.52 -6.26 -19.66
N SER A 314 -0.70 -6.41 -18.33
CA SER A 314 0.38 -6.88 -17.46
C SER A 314 0.69 -8.36 -17.71
N GLU A 315 1.94 -8.66 -18.06
CA GLU A 315 2.43 -10.03 -18.28
C GLU A 315 2.99 -10.68 -17.00
N LEU A 316 2.96 -9.98 -15.86
CA LEU A 316 3.42 -10.52 -14.59
C LEU A 316 2.67 -11.79 -14.24
N ILE A 317 3.41 -12.88 -14.05
CA ILE A 317 2.86 -14.16 -13.60
C ILE A 317 2.67 -14.10 -12.09
N ILE A 318 1.44 -14.35 -11.64
CA ILE A 318 1.09 -14.45 -10.23
C ILE A 318 1.75 -15.68 -9.62
N GLN A 319 2.31 -15.51 -8.42
CA GLN A 319 3.03 -16.54 -7.68
C GLN A 319 2.47 -16.69 -6.27
N GLU A 320 2.68 -17.86 -5.66
CA GLU A 320 2.38 -18.10 -4.25
C GLU A 320 3.12 -17.09 -3.35
N GLY A 321 2.42 -16.58 -2.34
CA GLY A 321 2.94 -15.57 -1.41
C GLY A 321 2.79 -14.12 -1.87
N MET A 322 2.33 -13.85 -3.09
CA MET A 322 1.94 -12.49 -3.49
C MET A 322 0.69 -12.03 -2.76
N CYS A 323 0.66 -10.73 -2.41
CA CYS A 323 -0.50 -10.07 -1.82
C CYS A 323 -0.88 -8.86 -2.66
N PHE A 324 -2.18 -8.72 -2.98
CA PHE A 324 -2.70 -7.60 -3.76
C PHE A 324 -4.21 -7.41 -3.55
N SER A 325 -4.72 -6.21 -3.88
CA SER A 325 -6.16 -5.93 -3.88
C SER A 325 -6.85 -6.49 -5.12
N ILE A 326 -8.14 -6.80 -4.97
CA ILE A 326 -9.10 -7.06 -6.05
C ILE A 326 -10.28 -6.14 -5.80
N GLU A 327 -10.39 -5.07 -6.60
CA GLU A 327 -11.25 -3.91 -6.32
C GLU A 327 -12.03 -3.41 -7.55
N PRO A 328 -12.77 -4.25 -8.27
CA PRO A 328 -13.56 -3.73 -9.39
C PRO A 328 -14.56 -2.68 -8.90
N GLY A 329 -14.73 -1.61 -9.70
CA GLY A 329 -15.65 -0.53 -9.41
C GLY A 329 -16.36 0.01 -10.64
N VAL A 330 -17.57 0.52 -10.46
CA VAL A 330 -18.38 1.19 -11.50
C VAL A 330 -18.89 2.50 -10.94
N TYR A 331 -18.64 3.60 -11.64
CA TYR A 331 -18.91 4.95 -11.19
C TYR A 331 -19.73 5.70 -12.24
N VAL A 332 -21.07 5.70 -12.08
CA VAL A 332 -22.01 6.33 -13.01
C VAL A 332 -22.47 7.66 -12.44
N PRO A 333 -22.03 8.80 -13.00
CA PRO A 333 -22.42 10.12 -12.50
C PRO A 333 -23.93 10.30 -12.42
N GLY A 334 -24.42 10.80 -11.28
CA GLY A 334 -25.85 11.01 -11.04
C GLY A 334 -26.66 9.74 -10.77
N VAL A 335 -26.03 8.58 -10.69
CA VAL A 335 -26.69 7.30 -10.44
C VAL A 335 -26.11 6.60 -9.22
N ALA A 336 -24.86 6.14 -9.30
CA ALA A 336 -24.19 5.43 -8.22
C ALA A 336 -22.68 5.29 -8.45
N GLY A 337 -21.93 5.20 -7.34
CA GLY A 337 -20.59 4.64 -7.33
C GLY A 337 -20.59 3.38 -6.46
N VAL A 338 -20.05 2.30 -7.01
CA VAL A 338 -19.93 1.02 -6.32
C VAL A 338 -18.52 0.48 -6.50
N ARG A 339 -17.86 0.14 -5.40
CA ARG A 339 -16.63 -0.65 -5.35
C ARG A 339 -16.78 -1.74 -4.30
N ILE A 340 -16.31 -2.93 -4.62
CA ILE A 340 -16.23 -4.06 -3.69
C ILE A 340 -14.81 -4.60 -3.78
N GLU A 341 -14.12 -4.58 -2.66
CA GLU A 341 -12.71 -4.88 -2.58
C GLU A 341 -12.38 -5.79 -1.41
N ASP A 342 -11.46 -6.68 -1.64
CA ASP A 342 -10.65 -7.32 -0.60
C ASP A 342 -9.20 -7.39 -1.04
N CYS A 343 -8.32 -7.43 -0.05
CA CYS A 343 -6.97 -7.90 -0.26
C CYS A 343 -6.92 -9.42 -0.18
N VAL A 344 -6.10 -10.01 -1.05
CA VAL A 344 -5.89 -11.45 -1.11
C VAL A 344 -4.42 -11.79 -0.94
N TYR A 345 -4.10 -12.95 -0.36
CA TYR A 345 -2.79 -13.56 -0.55
C TYR A 345 -2.93 -14.85 -1.36
N VAL A 346 -1.95 -15.05 -2.24
CA VAL A 346 -1.94 -16.17 -3.18
C VAL A 346 -1.40 -17.41 -2.47
N THR A 347 -2.19 -18.46 -2.43
CA THR A 347 -1.83 -19.78 -1.90
C THR A 347 -1.37 -20.70 -3.03
N LYS A 348 -0.92 -21.89 -2.69
CA LYS A 348 -0.47 -22.90 -3.65
C LYS A 348 -1.50 -23.21 -4.77
N ASN A 349 -2.80 -23.16 -4.48
CA ASN A 349 -3.84 -23.58 -5.40
C ASN A 349 -4.93 -22.53 -5.67
N GLY A 350 -4.82 -21.34 -5.10
CA GLY A 350 -5.84 -20.29 -5.20
C GLY A 350 -5.41 -19.05 -4.39
N CYS A 351 -6.35 -18.45 -3.68
CA CYS A 351 -6.06 -17.35 -2.73
C CYS A 351 -6.95 -17.43 -1.51
N GLU A 352 -6.55 -16.70 -0.48
CA GLU A 352 -7.38 -16.39 0.69
C GLU A 352 -7.53 -14.89 0.82
N VAL A 353 -8.71 -14.42 1.25
CA VAL A 353 -9.00 -12.99 1.47
C VAL A 353 -8.71 -12.60 2.91
N PHE A 354 -8.27 -11.36 3.12
CA PHE A 354 -7.96 -10.85 4.46
C PHE A 354 -9.17 -10.30 5.20
N THR A 355 -10.22 -9.88 4.47
CA THR A 355 -11.37 -9.15 4.99
C THR A 355 -12.66 -9.93 4.73
N HIS A 356 -13.55 -9.94 5.74
CA HIS A 356 -14.70 -10.84 5.77
C HIS A 356 -16.05 -10.12 5.92
N THR A 357 -16.06 -8.79 6.05
CA THR A 357 -17.30 -8.00 6.05
C THR A 357 -18.19 -8.40 4.86
N PRO A 358 -19.49 -8.70 5.09
CA PRO A 358 -20.39 -9.17 4.05
C PRO A 358 -20.43 -8.28 2.81
N LYS A 359 -20.52 -8.93 1.65
CA LYS A 359 -20.57 -8.29 0.32
C LYS A 359 -21.98 -8.37 -0.30
N THR A 360 -22.97 -8.70 0.49
CA THR A 360 -24.34 -8.84 0.01
C THR A 360 -25.03 -7.47 -0.07
N TYR A 361 -25.84 -7.27 -1.12
CA TYR A 361 -26.73 -6.12 -1.22
C TYR A 361 -27.81 -6.22 -0.14
N THR A 362 -27.54 -5.67 1.02
CA THR A 362 -28.46 -5.73 2.18
C THR A 362 -28.64 -4.32 2.72
N SER A 363 -29.91 -3.90 2.86
CA SER A 363 -30.22 -2.59 3.43
C SER A 363 -29.85 -2.53 4.91
N ILE A 364 -29.15 -1.48 5.27
CA ILE A 364 -28.90 -1.05 6.65
C ILE A 364 -30.07 -0.08 7.00
N LEU A 365 -31.02 -0.54 7.83
CA LEU A 365 -32.13 0.26 8.36
C LEU A 365 -32.21 0.05 9.86
#